data_2a11139ce6500a169aea03124af03bba
#
_entry.id   2a11139ce6500a169aea03124af03bba
#
_cell.length_a   1.000
_cell.length_b   1.000
_cell.length_c   1.000
_cell.angle_alpha   90.00
_cell.angle_beta   90.00
_cell.angle_gamma   90.00
#
_symmetry.space_group_name_H-M   'P 1'
#
loop_
_entity.id
_entity.type
_entity.pdbx_description
1 polymer ?
#
loop_
_entity_poly.entity_id
_entity_poly.type
_entity_poly.pdbx_seq_one_letter_code
_entity_poly.pdbx_strand_id
1 'polypeptide(L)'
;GLRKYGGMSGFPKRKESECDCFDTGHSSTSISAGLGYALAREITGEDYKVVSVIGDGALTGGMAFEALNNAARLKSNFIIILNDNNMSISENVGGLSSYLAGFRTADAYLDLKLNVLNSLNKMPYGEKMVSKIRKTKSGIKQLLIPGMFFEEMGIVYLGPVDGGDLHGIVKLLREASHIDGPVLIHVMTHKGAGYAPAERHPARFHGTEPFDIETGLPKNPRVKANYTDIFSTVMRKLGDRDEKVVAVTAAMTDGTGLKRFHNMFPERFFDVGIAEQHAVTFAAGLA
;
A
#
# COMPACT_ATOMS: atom_id res chain seq x y z
N GLY A 1 -11.15 5.89 -24.02
CA GLY A 1 -11.67 4.50 -24.05
C GLY A 1 -11.67 3.79 -22.70
N LEU A 2 -10.95 4.29 -21.68
CA LEU A 2 -10.87 3.68 -20.37
C LEU A 2 -12.27 3.50 -19.74
N ARG A 3 -12.59 2.29 -19.28
CA ARG A 3 -13.87 1.90 -18.65
C ARG A 3 -15.11 2.09 -19.54
N LYS A 4 -14.93 2.16 -20.85
CA LYS A 4 -16.06 2.23 -21.80
C LYS A 4 -16.24 0.91 -22.54
N TYR A 5 -17.46 0.65 -23.01
CA TYR A 5 -17.71 -0.51 -23.86
C TYR A 5 -16.82 -0.48 -25.10
N GLY A 6 -16.15 -1.58 -25.39
CA GLY A 6 -15.17 -1.68 -26.46
C GLY A 6 -13.84 -0.96 -26.21
N GLY A 7 -13.63 -0.39 -25.02
CA GLY A 7 -12.40 0.23 -24.60
C GLY A 7 -11.62 -0.61 -23.60
N MET A 8 -10.58 -0.01 -23.00
CA MET A 8 -9.71 -0.65 -22.02
C MET A 8 -10.43 -0.82 -20.67
N SER A 9 -10.21 -1.95 -20.00
CA SER A 9 -10.64 -2.20 -18.61
C SER A 9 -10.00 -1.18 -17.65
N GLY A 10 -10.66 -0.95 -16.53
CA GLY A 10 -10.09 -0.15 -15.43
C GLY A 10 -9.09 -0.90 -14.55
N PHE A 11 -8.86 -2.19 -14.83
CA PHE A 11 -8.02 -3.10 -14.06
C PHE A 11 -7.24 -4.03 -15.00
N PRO A 12 -6.11 -4.63 -14.55
CA PRO A 12 -5.35 -5.58 -15.34
C PRO A 12 -6.23 -6.75 -15.83
N LYS A 13 -6.08 -7.10 -17.12
CA LYS A 13 -6.82 -8.18 -17.77
C LYS A 13 -5.93 -8.93 -18.74
N ARG A 14 -5.65 -10.20 -18.48
CA ARG A 14 -4.84 -11.09 -19.36
C ARG A 14 -5.34 -11.16 -20.80
N LYS A 15 -6.63 -10.90 -21.02
CA LYS A 15 -7.21 -10.85 -22.36
C LYS A 15 -6.88 -9.57 -23.13
N GLU A 16 -6.47 -8.51 -22.45
CA GLU A 16 -6.17 -7.19 -23.04
C GLU A 16 -4.67 -7.00 -23.32
N SER A 17 -3.80 -7.66 -22.54
CA SER A 17 -2.35 -7.52 -22.68
C SER A 17 -1.62 -8.78 -22.23
N GLU A 18 -0.59 -9.18 -22.98
CA GLU A 18 0.35 -10.24 -22.59
C GLU A 18 1.19 -9.85 -21.36
N CYS A 19 1.29 -8.55 -21.06
CA CYS A 19 1.98 -8.04 -19.87
C CYS A 19 1.13 -8.14 -18.60
N ASP A 20 -0.17 -8.42 -18.70
CA ASP A 20 -1.07 -8.58 -17.55
C ASP A 20 -1.04 -10.03 -17.05
N CYS A 21 -0.27 -10.27 -16.01
CA CYS A 21 -0.08 -11.63 -15.48
C CYS A 21 -1.28 -12.16 -14.69
N PHE A 22 -2.17 -11.28 -14.20
CA PHE A 22 -3.27 -11.65 -13.30
C PHE A 22 -4.50 -10.77 -13.50
N ASP A 23 -5.68 -11.39 -13.52
CA ASP A 23 -6.95 -10.67 -13.56
C ASP A 23 -7.36 -10.29 -12.13
N THR A 24 -7.51 -9.02 -11.86
CA THR A 24 -7.96 -8.54 -10.54
C THR A 24 -8.76 -7.25 -10.65
N GLY A 25 -9.56 -6.95 -9.64
CA GLY A 25 -10.26 -5.68 -9.49
C GLY A 25 -10.14 -5.14 -8.06
N HIS A 26 -9.95 -6.02 -7.08
CA HIS A 26 -9.70 -5.63 -5.69
C HIS A 26 -8.20 -5.41 -5.45
N SER A 27 -7.86 -4.45 -4.62
CA SER A 27 -6.50 -4.24 -4.12
C SER A 27 -6.07 -5.38 -3.17
N SER A 28 -4.84 -5.34 -2.63
CA SER A 28 -4.33 -6.26 -1.60
C SER A 28 -4.11 -7.72 -2.05
N THR A 29 -4.26 -8.03 -3.34
CA THR A 29 -4.17 -9.41 -3.87
C THR A 29 -2.81 -9.77 -4.44
N SER A 30 -1.95 -8.78 -4.76
CA SER A 30 -0.72 -8.99 -5.53
C SER A 30 0.30 -9.89 -4.84
N ILE A 31 0.45 -9.78 -3.52
CA ILE A 31 1.41 -10.60 -2.75
C ILE A 31 0.95 -12.06 -2.74
N SER A 32 -0.34 -12.32 -2.50
CA SER A 32 -0.91 -13.67 -2.55
C SER A 32 -0.73 -14.33 -3.91
N ALA A 33 -1.07 -13.62 -4.98
CA ALA A 33 -0.91 -14.11 -6.34
C ALA A 33 0.57 -14.37 -6.67
N GLY A 34 1.45 -13.40 -6.34
CA GLY A 34 2.89 -13.53 -6.56
C GLY A 34 3.51 -14.69 -5.78
N LEU A 35 3.10 -14.92 -4.53
CA LEU A 35 3.54 -16.07 -3.76
C LEU A 35 3.15 -17.40 -4.43
N GLY A 36 1.91 -17.47 -4.97
CA GLY A 36 1.46 -18.61 -5.74
C GLY A 36 2.35 -18.88 -6.98
N TYR A 37 2.67 -17.82 -7.74
CA TYR A 37 3.61 -17.92 -8.88
C TYR A 37 5.02 -18.34 -8.45
N ALA A 38 5.53 -17.82 -7.34
CA ALA A 38 6.85 -18.20 -6.84
C ALA A 38 6.92 -19.68 -6.47
N LEU A 39 5.88 -20.21 -5.81
CA LEU A 39 5.78 -21.62 -5.47
C LEU A 39 5.57 -22.52 -6.71
N ALA A 40 4.73 -22.07 -7.66
CA ALA A 40 4.54 -22.78 -8.92
C ALA A 40 5.86 -22.92 -9.69
N ARG A 41 6.66 -21.86 -9.78
CA ARG A 41 8.00 -21.87 -10.35
C ARG A 41 8.91 -22.95 -9.71
N GLU A 42 8.89 -23.08 -8.38
CA GLU A 42 9.66 -24.12 -7.70
C GLU A 42 9.21 -25.53 -8.08
N ILE A 43 7.89 -25.73 -8.16
CA ILE A 43 7.30 -27.04 -8.51
C ILE A 43 7.62 -27.42 -9.97
N THR A 44 7.56 -26.45 -10.88
CA THR A 44 7.81 -26.71 -12.32
C THR A 44 9.29 -26.68 -12.68
N GLY A 45 10.17 -26.18 -11.81
CA GLY A 45 11.60 -26.04 -12.08
C GLY A 45 11.95 -24.95 -13.10
N GLU A 46 11.04 -23.99 -13.29
CA GLU A 46 11.24 -22.83 -14.18
C GLU A 46 12.11 -21.74 -13.55
N ASP A 47 12.75 -20.91 -14.37
CA ASP A 47 13.62 -19.82 -13.90
C ASP A 47 13.11 -18.45 -14.40
N TYR A 48 12.01 -17.99 -13.83
CA TYR A 48 11.52 -16.61 -14.00
C TYR A 48 11.50 -15.85 -12.68
N LYS A 49 11.56 -14.55 -12.73
CA LYS A 49 11.44 -13.70 -11.53
C LYS A 49 9.98 -13.36 -11.28
N VAL A 50 9.60 -13.37 -10.01
CA VAL A 50 8.26 -12.97 -9.57
C VAL A 50 8.37 -11.67 -8.81
N VAL A 51 7.62 -10.66 -9.28
CA VAL A 51 7.59 -9.32 -8.68
C VAL A 51 6.14 -8.94 -8.43
N SER A 52 5.80 -8.68 -7.17
CA SER A 52 4.50 -8.14 -6.77
C SER A 52 4.64 -6.66 -6.43
N VAL A 53 3.77 -5.82 -6.99
CA VAL A 53 3.68 -4.40 -6.63
C VAL A 53 2.43 -4.19 -5.79
N ILE A 54 2.60 -3.52 -4.64
CA ILE A 54 1.50 -3.23 -3.72
C ILE A 54 1.62 -1.78 -3.22
N GLY A 55 0.49 -1.08 -3.13
CA GLY A 55 0.43 0.23 -2.49
C GLY A 55 0.40 0.12 -0.96
N ASP A 56 0.85 1.18 -0.28
CA ASP A 56 0.87 1.27 1.18
C ASP A 56 -0.54 1.13 1.79
N GLY A 57 -1.56 1.74 1.18
CA GLY A 57 -2.96 1.52 1.58
C GLY A 57 -3.43 0.09 1.36
N ALA A 58 -3.09 -0.53 0.23
CA ALA A 58 -3.42 -1.92 -0.08
C ALA A 58 -2.70 -2.91 0.85
N LEU A 59 -1.51 -2.56 1.36
CA LEU A 59 -0.76 -3.38 2.30
C LEU A 59 -1.49 -3.51 3.65
N THR A 60 -2.39 -2.58 4.00
CA THR A 60 -3.20 -2.68 5.23
C THR A 60 -4.32 -3.72 5.16
N GLY A 61 -4.59 -4.28 3.98
CA GLY A 61 -5.61 -5.32 3.81
C GLY A 61 -5.23 -6.65 4.44
N GLY A 62 -6.21 -7.37 5.01
CA GLY A 62 -5.98 -8.64 5.71
C GLY A 62 -5.27 -9.67 4.84
N MET A 63 -5.71 -9.85 3.59
CA MET A 63 -5.08 -10.78 2.63
C MET A 63 -3.59 -10.47 2.40
N ALA A 64 -3.21 -9.19 2.34
CA ALA A 64 -1.80 -8.81 2.19
C ALA A 64 -0.96 -9.24 3.41
N PHE A 65 -1.48 -9.08 4.63
CA PHE A 65 -0.84 -9.57 5.85
C PHE A 65 -0.73 -11.09 5.90
N GLU A 66 -1.79 -11.80 5.55
CA GLU A 66 -1.80 -13.26 5.46
C GLU A 66 -0.74 -13.74 4.46
N ALA A 67 -0.66 -13.08 3.30
CA ALA A 67 0.32 -13.41 2.27
C ALA A 67 1.76 -13.11 2.73
N LEU A 68 2.02 -11.97 3.39
CA LEU A 68 3.33 -11.65 3.96
C LEU A 68 3.75 -12.69 5.01
N ASN A 69 2.84 -13.05 5.89
CA ASN A 69 3.09 -14.08 6.92
C ASN A 69 3.47 -15.43 6.30
N ASN A 70 2.85 -15.81 5.19
CA ASN A 70 3.20 -17.03 4.46
C ASN A 70 4.49 -16.86 3.63
N ALA A 71 4.69 -15.72 2.97
CA ALA A 71 5.88 -15.43 2.17
C ALA A 71 7.17 -15.48 3.01
N ALA A 72 7.11 -15.12 4.29
CA ALA A 72 8.22 -15.17 5.22
C ALA A 72 8.88 -16.57 5.34
N ARG A 73 8.19 -17.63 4.93
CA ARG A 73 8.70 -19.01 4.94
C ARG A 73 9.33 -19.46 3.62
N LEU A 74 9.17 -18.63 2.57
CA LEU A 74 9.70 -18.95 1.24
C LEU A 74 11.23 -18.91 1.26
N LYS A 75 11.86 -19.87 0.59
CA LYS A 75 13.33 -19.95 0.46
C LYS A 75 13.85 -19.53 -0.90
N SER A 76 12.97 -19.39 -1.87
CA SER A 76 13.30 -18.91 -3.21
C SER A 76 13.02 -17.42 -3.36
N ASN A 77 13.64 -16.79 -4.35
CA ASN A 77 13.50 -15.37 -4.64
C ASN A 77 12.05 -14.96 -4.92
N PHE A 78 11.55 -13.98 -4.18
CA PHE A 78 10.27 -13.32 -4.41
C PHE A 78 10.40 -11.85 -4.07
N ILE A 79 10.16 -10.95 -5.03
CA ILE A 79 10.34 -9.51 -4.86
C ILE A 79 8.97 -8.87 -4.65
N ILE A 80 8.86 -8.08 -3.58
CA ILE A 80 7.68 -7.27 -3.25
C ILE A 80 8.10 -5.80 -3.34
N ILE A 81 7.46 -5.01 -4.21
CA ILE A 81 7.66 -3.57 -4.31
C ILE A 81 6.53 -2.89 -3.54
N LEU A 82 6.87 -2.27 -2.42
CA LEU A 82 5.96 -1.40 -1.68
C LEU A 82 6.01 0.01 -2.27
N ASN A 83 4.96 0.40 -2.99
CA ASN A 83 4.77 1.75 -3.52
C ASN A 83 4.08 2.62 -2.47
N ASP A 84 4.86 3.36 -1.71
CA ASP A 84 4.39 4.17 -0.59
C ASP A 84 4.20 5.63 -1.02
N ASN A 85 2.94 6.09 -1.05
CA ASN A 85 2.60 7.49 -1.31
C ASN A 85 1.73 8.12 -0.21
N ASN A 86 1.58 7.43 0.94
CA ASN A 86 0.78 7.84 2.10
C ASN A 86 -0.74 7.94 1.86
N MET A 87 -1.23 7.43 0.74
CA MET A 87 -2.63 7.57 0.38
C MET A 87 -3.17 6.30 -0.27
N SER A 88 -4.36 5.89 0.17
CA SER A 88 -5.25 5.06 -0.64
C SER A 88 -6.17 5.97 -1.48
N ILE A 89 -7.48 5.93 -1.26
CA ILE A 89 -8.44 6.93 -1.77
C ILE A 89 -8.39 8.17 -0.88
N SER A 90 -8.29 7.98 0.44
CA SER A 90 -8.04 8.97 1.49
C SER A 90 -6.70 8.71 2.17
N GLU A 91 -6.36 9.47 3.21
CA GLU A 91 -5.22 9.16 4.07
C GLU A 91 -5.36 7.77 4.68
N ASN A 92 -4.26 7.05 4.74
CA ASN A 92 -4.25 5.71 5.30
C ASN A 92 -4.47 5.74 6.81
N VAL A 93 -5.17 4.73 7.34
CA VAL A 93 -5.46 4.60 8.77
C VAL A 93 -4.74 3.40 9.38
N GLY A 94 -4.52 3.45 10.70
CA GLY A 94 -4.03 2.33 11.48
C GLY A 94 -2.53 2.33 11.75
N GLY A 95 -2.10 1.36 12.59
CA GLY A 95 -0.73 1.30 13.11
C GLY A 95 0.34 1.07 12.04
N LEU A 96 0.04 0.30 10.98
CA LEU A 96 0.99 0.10 9.88
C LEU A 96 1.22 1.39 9.10
N SER A 97 0.17 2.17 8.84
CA SER A 97 0.31 3.48 8.20
C SER A 97 1.14 4.44 9.03
N SER A 98 0.93 4.46 10.34
CA SER A 98 1.75 5.24 11.27
C SER A 98 3.21 4.78 11.29
N TYR A 99 3.45 3.47 11.19
CA TYR A 99 4.79 2.90 11.09
C TYR A 99 5.50 3.32 9.80
N LEU A 100 4.81 3.24 8.65
CA LEU A 100 5.36 3.66 7.35
C LEU A 100 5.57 5.18 7.29
N ALA A 101 4.67 5.99 7.88
CA ALA A 101 4.82 7.44 7.96
C ALA A 101 6.10 7.87 8.71
N GLY A 102 6.53 7.09 9.69
CA GLY A 102 7.79 7.30 10.41
C GLY A 102 9.04 7.27 9.51
N PHE A 103 8.99 6.59 8.36
CA PHE A 103 10.13 6.53 7.42
C PHE A 103 10.34 7.83 6.65
N ARG A 104 9.29 8.61 6.44
CA ARG A 104 9.34 9.86 5.67
C ARG A 104 9.99 11.01 6.44
N THR A 105 9.98 10.93 7.76
CA THR A 105 10.58 11.93 8.64
C THR A 105 12.04 11.63 8.98
N ALA A 106 12.57 10.52 8.49
CA ALA A 106 13.85 9.94 8.90
C ALA A 106 15.01 10.14 7.91
N ASP A 107 14.96 11.13 6.99
CA ASP A 107 16.02 11.39 6.00
C ASP A 107 17.41 11.52 6.66
N ALA A 108 17.50 12.25 7.78
CA ALA A 108 18.74 12.37 8.56
C ALA A 108 19.21 11.03 9.19
N TYR A 109 18.29 10.08 9.39
CA TYR A 109 18.59 8.79 10.01
C TYR A 109 19.07 7.75 8.99
N LEU A 110 18.55 7.82 7.77
CA LEU A 110 18.98 6.95 6.66
C LEU A 110 20.43 7.23 6.27
N ASP A 111 20.79 8.51 6.18
CA ASP A 111 22.18 8.92 5.95
C ASP A 111 23.11 8.45 7.08
N LEU A 112 22.67 8.50 8.33
CA LEU A 112 23.41 8.00 9.47
C LEU A 112 23.56 6.46 9.40
N LYS A 113 22.50 5.71 9.09
CA LYS A 113 22.53 4.23 8.96
C LYS A 113 23.44 3.79 7.82
N LEU A 114 23.34 4.42 6.65
CA LEU A 114 24.19 4.12 5.49
C LEU A 114 25.66 4.46 5.78
N ASN A 115 25.92 5.58 6.45
CA ASN A 115 27.28 5.98 6.84
C ASN A 115 27.87 5.04 7.89
N VAL A 116 27.08 4.61 8.87
CA VAL A 116 27.50 3.64 9.89
C VAL A 116 27.73 2.26 9.29
N LEU A 117 26.85 1.75 8.44
CA LEU A 117 27.01 0.45 7.77
C LEU A 117 28.21 0.47 6.81
N ASN A 118 28.37 1.53 6.03
CA ASN A 118 29.51 1.68 5.13
C ASN A 118 30.83 1.82 5.89
N SER A 119 30.82 2.46 7.05
CA SER A 119 32.00 2.58 7.92
C SER A 119 32.35 1.24 8.59
N LEU A 120 31.33 0.50 9.06
CA LEU A 120 31.52 -0.82 9.65
C LEU A 120 32.00 -1.87 8.63
N ASN A 121 31.47 -1.86 7.40
CA ASN A 121 31.91 -2.77 6.34
C ASN A 121 33.34 -2.50 5.84
N LYS A 122 33.89 -1.32 6.11
CA LYS A 122 35.29 -0.98 5.80
C LYS A 122 36.28 -1.41 6.91
N MET A 123 35.79 -1.88 8.06
CA MET A 123 36.65 -2.34 9.17
C MET A 123 36.91 -3.84 9.10
N PRO A 124 38.15 -4.29 9.36
CA PRO A 124 38.44 -5.71 9.52
C PRO A 124 37.64 -6.24 10.74
N TYR A 125 36.80 -7.23 10.54
CA TYR A 125 35.79 -7.79 11.47
C TYR A 125 34.41 -7.12 11.47
N GLY A 126 34.09 -6.25 10.53
CA GLY A 126 32.79 -5.55 10.44
C GLY A 126 31.56 -6.45 10.43
N GLU A 127 31.61 -7.58 9.72
CA GLU A 127 30.50 -8.56 9.68
C GLU A 127 30.19 -9.20 11.05
N LYS A 128 31.22 -9.50 11.83
CA LYS A 128 31.03 -10.03 13.20
C LYS A 128 30.49 -8.98 14.15
N MET A 129 30.83 -7.72 13.93
CA MET A 129 30.35 -6.60 14.73
C MET A 129 28.89 -6.25 14.41
N VAL A 130 28.51 -6.25 13.15
CA VAL A 130 27.11 -6.12 12.70
C VAL A 130 26.23 -7.25 13.24
N SER A 131 26.71 -8.50 13.21
CA SER A 131 26.00 -9.63 13.78
C SER A 131 25.85 -9.55 15.32
N LYS A 132 26.83 -8.96 15.99
CA LYS A 132 26.81 -8.78 17.45
C LYS A 132 25.86 -7.64 17.86
N ILE A 133 25.81 -6.54 17.08
CA ILE A 133 24.87 -5.44 17.26
C ILE A 133 23.43 -5.94 17.05
N ARG A 134 23.18 -6.80 16.05
CA ARG A 134 21.88 -7.47 15.85
C ARG A 134 21.46 -8.36 17.04
N LYS A 135 22.43 -8.91 17.78
CA LYS A 135 22.17 -9.78 18.95
C LYS A 135 22.01 -9.03 20.27
N THR A 136 22.41 -7.79 20.37
CA THR A 136 22.32 -7.00 21.62
C THR A 136 20.96 -6.33 21.73
N LYS A 137 19.97 -7.09 22.18
CA LYS A 137 18.53 -6.75 22.21
C LYS A 137 18.09 -5.63 23.17
N SER A 138 18.96 -4.99 23.94
CA SER A 138 18.49 -4.22 25.09
C SER A 138 18.77 -2.70 25.11
N GLY A 139 19.51 -2.15 24.14
CA GLY A 139 19.88 -0.73 24.18
C GLY A 139 19.30 0.16 23.06
N ILE A 140 18.83 -0.43 21.96
CA ILE A 140 18.44 0.31 20.74
C ILE A 140 16.92 0.18 20.44
N LYS A 141 16.15 -0.40 21.34
CA LYS A 141 14.71 -0.64 21.19
C LYS A 141 13.83 0.61 21.08
N GLN A 142 14.37 1.80 21.23
CA GLN A 142 13.61 3.05 21.11
C GLN A 142 13.83 3.81 19.79
N LEU A 143 14.76 3.38 18.96
CA LEU A 143 14.93 3.89 17.61
C LEU A 143 14.29 2.90 16.64
N LEU A 144 13.07 3.19 16.19
CA LEU A 144 12.38 2.46 15.13
C LEU A 144 13.27 2.44 13.88
N ILE A 145 14.00 1.34 13.70
CA ILE A 145 14.83 1.14 12.50
C ILE A 145 13.87 0.85 11.34
N PRO A 146 13.90 1.64 10.25
CA PRO A 146 13.11 1.35 9.06
C PRO A 146 13.27 -0.11 8.63
N GLY A 147 12.15 -0.77 8.35
CA GLY A 147 12.14 -2.15 7.86
C GLY A 147 12.20 -3.23 8.95
N MET A 148 12.42 -2.90 10.23
CA MET A 148 12.56 -3.90 11.31
C MET A 148 11.34 -4.83 11.40
N PHE A 149 10.14 -4.33 11.18
CA PHE A 149 8.91 -5.14 11.14
C PHE A 149 8.99 -6.26 10.09
N PHE A 150 9.42 -5.93 8.87
CA PHE A 150 9.55 -6.91 7.79
C PHE A 150 10.73 -7.87 8.02
N GLU A 151 11.85 -7.35 8.52
CA GLU A 151 13.04 -8.17 8.84
C GLU A 151 12.76 -9.16 9.99
N GLU A 152 12.00 -8.75 11.00
CA GLU A 152 11.58 -9.65 12.09
C GLU A 152 10.59 -10.73 11.62
N MET A 153 9.83 -10.46 10.57
CA MET A 153 9.01 -11.46 9.88
C MET A 153 9.84 -12.41 9.01
N GLY A 154 11.11 -12.12 8.73
CA GLY A 154 11.97 -12.93 7.85
C GLY A 154 11.97 -12.45 6.39
N ILE A 155 11.51 -11.23 6.12
CA ILE A 155 11.50 -10.59 4.79
C ILE A 155 12.65 -9.59 4.75
N VAL A 156 13.56 -9.73 3.78
CA VAL A 156 14.66 -8.77 3.60
C VAL A 156 14.10 -7.42 3.17
N TYR A 157 14.45 -6.36 3.89
CA TYR A 157 13.99 -5.01 3.57
C TYR A 157 15.10 -4.19 2.90
N LEU A 158 14.79 -3.62 1.73
CA LEU A 158 15.65 -2.72 0.97
C LEU A 158 14.96 -1.35 0.78
N GLY A 159 15.66 -0.29 1.03
CA GLY A 159 15.14 1.07 0.91
C GLY A 159 15.05 1.83 2.24
N PRO A 160 14.20 2.88 2.31
CA PRO A 160 13.40 3.41 1.21
C PRO A 160 14.23 4.05 0.09
N VAL A 161 13.68 4.10 -1.12
CA VAL A 161 14.25 4.78 -2.28
C VAL A 161 13.21 5.73 -2.88
N ASP A 162 13.67 6.86 -3.41
CA ASP A 162 12.80 7.80 -4.13
C ASP A 162 12.29 7.17 -5.43
N GLY A 163 10.98 7.21 -5.68
CA GLY A 163 10.36 6.71 -6.90
C GLY A 163 10.77 7.46 -8.18
N GLY A 164 11.31 8.67 -8.05
CA GLY A 164 11.93 9.43 -9.14
C GLY A 164 13.37 8.99 -9.45
N ASP A 165 14.04 8.30 -8.53
CA ASP A 165 15.40 7.75 -8.76
C ASP A 165 15.36 6.38 -9.44
N LEU A 166 15.17 6.37 -10.75
CA LEU A 166 15.16 5.14 -11.55
C LEU A 166 16.47 4.36 -11.45
N HIS A 167 17.61 5.03 -11.28
CA HIS A 167 18.90 4.37 -11.16
C HIS A 167 18.99 3.60 -9.83
N GLY A 168 18.59 4.22 -8.73
CA GLY A 168 18.51 3.59 -7.41
C GLY A 168 17.54 2.40 -7.41
N ILE A 169 16.36 2.54 -8.02
CA ILE A 169 15.38 1.45 -8.12
C ILE A 169 15.95 0.26 -8.90
N VAL A 170 16.57 0.50 -10.07
CA VAL A 170 17.18 -0.56 -10.89
C VAL A 170 18.32 -1.26 -10.13
N LYS A 171 19.11 -0.51 -9.36
CA LYS A 171 20.16 -1.09 -8.52
C LYS A 171 19.56 -2.02 -7.46
N LEU A 172 18.52 -1.56 -6.72
CA LEU A 172 17.86 -2.38 -5.70
C LEU A 172 17.17 -3.61 -6.29
N LEU A 173 16.56 -3.50 -7.47
CA LEU A 173 15.97 -4.65 -8.18
C LEU A 173 17.03 -5.71 -8.54
N ARG A 174 18.20 -5.28 -9.01
CA ARG A 174 19.32 -6.19 -9.29
C ARG A 174 19.83 -6.86 -8.01
N GLU A 175 20.01 -6.12 -6.93
CA GLU A 175 20.40 -6.68 -5.63
C GLU A 175 19.34 -7.69 -5.14
N ALA A 176 18.06 -7.31 -5.15
CA ALA A 176 16.96 -8.18 -4.75
C ALA A 176 16.87 -9.46 -5.57
N SER A 177 17.19 -9.42 -6.86
CA SER A 177 17.11 -10.59 -7.74
C SER A 177 18.11 -11.70 -7.41
N HIS A 178 19.14 -11.42 -6.61
CA HIS A 178 20.16 -12.38 -6.17
C HIS A 178 19.97 -12.85 -4.72
N ILE A 179 18.95 -12.39 -4.04
CA ILE A 179 18.66 -12.80 -2.66
C ILE A 179 17.73 -14.00 -2.67
N ASP A 180 18.12 -15.06 -2.00
CA ASP A 180 17.26 -16.21 -1.75
C ASP A 180 16.26 -15.87 -0.65
N GLY A 181 14.97 -15.98 -0.96
CA GLY A 181 13.88 -15.64 -0.07
C GLY A 181 13.08 -14.40 -0.47
N PRO A 182 12.12 -13.98 0.35
CA PRO A 182 11.28 -12.81 0.09
C PRO A 182 12.05 -11.52 0.38
N VAL A 183 11.94 -10.57 -0.55
CA VAL A 183 12.57 -9.24 -0.46
C VAL A 183 11.50 -8.18 -0.64
N LEU A 184 11.44 -7.19 0.23
CA LEU A 184 10.59 -6.02 0.10
C LEU A 184 11.45 -4.80 -0.25
N ILE A 185 11.18 -4.21 -1.41
CA ILE A 185 11.75 -2.93 -1.84
C ILE A 185 10.75 -1.83 -1.52
N HIS A 186 11.12 -0.91 -0.65
CA HIS A 186 10.27 0.22 -0.29
C HIS A 186 10.58 1.42 -1.21
N VAL A 187 9.60 1.81 -2.02
CA VAL A 187 9.70 2.92 -2.97
C VAL A 187 8.75 4.03 -2.52
N MET A 188 9.29 5.19 -2.23
CA MET A 188 8.50 6.38 -1.87
C MET A 188 8.12 7.15 -3.12
N THR A 189 6.83 7.38 -3.31
CA THR A 189 6.30 8.12 -4.46
C THR A 189 5.41 9.26 -4.01
N HIS A 190 5.10 10.15 -4.94
CA HIS A 190 4.14 11.24 -4.73
C HIS A 190 2.94 11.05 -5.64
N LYS A 191 1.75 10.89 -5.04
CA LYS A 191 0.51 10.63 -5.80
C LYS A 191 0.12 11.84 -6.64
N GLY A 192 -0.04 11.60 -7.95
CA GLY A 192 -0.35 12.67 -8.92
C GLY A 192 0.87 13.40 -9.47
N ALA A 193 2.10 12.99 -9.13
CA ALA A 193 3.34 13.63 -9.57
C ALA A 193 3.38 13.87 -11.08
N GLY A 194 3.78 15.09 -11.47
CA GLY A 194 3.86 15.52 -12.87
C GLY A 194 2.58 16.13 -13.42
N TYR A 195 1.48 16.17 -12.64
CA TYR A 195 0.24 16.81 -13.05
C TYR A 195 -0.35 17.67 -11.92
N ALA A 196 -0.12 18.96 -11.95
CA ALA A 196 -0.46 19.88 -10.85
C ALA A 196 -1.92 19.80 -10.34
N PRO A 197 -2.98 19.59 -11.16
CA PRO A 197 -4.32 19.36 -10.63
C PRO A 197 -4.46 18.08 -9.82
N ALA A 198 -3.73 17.00 -10.17
CA ALA A 198 -3.75 15.75 -9.43
C ALA A 198 -2.93 15.83 -8.13
N GLU A 199 -1.81 16.54 -8.13
CA GLU A 199 -1.02 16.81 -6.93
C GLU A 199 -1.80 17.59 -5.88
N ARG A 200 -2.61 18.58 -6.32
CA ARG A 200 -3.48 19.37 -5.41
C ARG A 200 -4.70 18.59 -4.91
N HIS A 201 -5.21 17.65 -5.70
CA HIS A 201 -6.43 16.91 -5.39
C HIS A 201 -6.29 15.40 -5.68
N PRO A 202 -5.35 14.70 -5.04
CA PRO A 202 -4.99 13.32 -5.38
C PRO A 202 -6.17 12.34 -5.23
N ALA A 203 -7.04 12.53 -4.24
CA ALA A 203 -8.23 11.70 -4.06
C ALA A 203 -9.19 11.78 -5.25
N ARG A 204 -9.38 12.98 -5.83
CA ARG A 204 -10.25 13.20 -6.99
C ARG A 204 -9.76 12.46 -8.24
N PHE A 205 -8.43 12.36 -8.39
CA PHE A 205 -7.80 11.73 -9.54
C PHE A 205 -7.52 10.23 -9.33
N HIS A 206 -7.93 9.66 -8.21
CA HIS A 206 -7.78 8.22 -7.96
C HIS A 206 -8.64 7.36 -8.90
N GLY A 207 -9.83 7.82 -9.25
CA GLY A 207 -10.73 7.12 -10.18
C GLY A 207 -11.53 8.12 -10.98
N THR A 208 -10.87 8.77 -11.97
CA THR A 208 -11.43 9.92 -12.68
C THR A 208 -12.42 9.54 -13.78
N GLU A 209 -13.45 10.36 -13.92
CA GLU A 209 -14.22 10.49 -15.16
C GLU A 209 -13.44 11.32 -16.19
N PRO A 210 -13.83 11.32 -17.49
CA PRO A 210 -13.20 12.16 -18.49
C PRO A 210 -13.15 13.62 -18.06
N PHE A 211 -11.96 14.22 -18.08
CA PHE A 211 -11.73 15.58 -17.64
C PHE A 211 -10.95 16.40 -18.68
N ASP A 212 -10.97 17.69 -18.55
CA ASP A 212 -10.16 18.61 -19.34
C ASP A 212 -8.73 18.65 -18.76
N ILE A 213 -7.73 18.42 -19.61
CA ILE A 213 -6.33 18.27 -19.18
C ILE A 213 -5.75 19.57 -18.64
N GLU A 214 -6.15 20.73 -19.20
CA GLU A 214 -5.61 22.02 -18.78
C GLU A 214 -6.15 22.45 -17.41
N THR A 215 -7.44 22.22 -17.18
CA THR A 215 -8.12 22.66 -15.96
C THR A 215 -8.25 21.58 -14.89
N GLY A 216 -8.16 20.31 -15.27
CA GLY A 216 -8.46 19.16 -14.41
C GLY A 216 -9.95 19.05 -14.06
N LEU A 217 -10.86 19.78 -14.69
CA LEU A 217 -12.29 19.77 -14.42
C LEU A 217 -13.01 18.67 -15.23
N PRO A 218 -14.06 18.03 -14.69
CA PRO A 218 -14.82 17.03 -15.42
C PRO A 218 -15.42 17.61 -16.71
N LYS A 219 -15.28 16.90 -17.85
CA LYS A 219 -15.91 17.30 -19.11
C LYS A 219 -17.44 17.26 -19.06
N ASN A 220 -17.98 16.32 -18.26
CA ASN A 220 -19.42 16.15 -18.10
C ASN A 220 -19.74 16.20 -16.60
N PRO A 221 -19.93 17.41 -16.01
CA PRO A 221 -20.29 17.52 -14.62
C PRO A 221 -21.65 16.87 -14.37
N ARG A 222 -21.75 16.10 -13.29
CA ARG A 222 -22.98 15.40 -12.93
C ARG A 222 -24.05 16.41 -12.46
N VAL A 223 -25.22 16.36 -13.12
CA VAL A 223 -26.34 17.28 -12.84
C VAL A 223 -27.40 16.63 -11.93
N LYS A 224 -27.53 15.29 -11.96
CA LYS A 224 -28.54 14.55 -11.20
C LYS A 224 -27.92 13.82 -10.00
N ALA A 225 -28.67 13.76 -8.91
CA ALA A 225 -28.34 12.93 -7.76
C ALA A 225 -28.27 11.44 -8.16
N ASN A 226 -27.32 10.72 -7.61
CA ASN A 226 -27.20 9.26 -7.72
C ASN A 226 -27.59 8.58 -6.40
N TYR A 227 -27.53 7.24 -6.37
CA TYR A 227 -27.84 6.47 -5.15
C TYR A 227 -26.97 6.86 -3.96
N THR A 228 -25.68 7.13 -4.17
CA THR A 228 -24.76 7.60 -3.13
C THR A 228 -25.21 8.91 -2.49
N ASP A 229 -25.73 9.86 -3.26
CA ASP A 229 -26.23 11.14 -2.74
C ASP A 229 -27.49 10.95 -1.90
N ILE A 230 -28.38 10.05 -2.34
CA ILE A 230 -29.61 9.72 -1.60
C ILE A 230 -29.24 8.99 -0.30
N PHE A 231 -28.37 7.99 -0.37
CA PHE A 231 -27.88 7.27 0.80
C PHE A 231 -27.23 8.22 1.81
N SER A 232 -26.33 9.11 1.35
CA SER A 232 -25.70 10.13 2.19
C SER A 232 -26.74 11.00 2.93
N THR A 233 -27.79 11.38 2.24
CA THR A 233 -28.87 12.19 2.84
C THR A 233 -29.67 11.39 3.87
N VAL A 234 -29.95 10.12 3.59
CA VAL A 234 -30.69 9.24 4.52
C VAL A 234 -29.86 8.96 5.77
N MET A 235 -28.59 8.56 5.62
CA MET A 235 -27.69 8.30 6.74
C MET A 235 -27.54 9.50 7.67
N ARG A 236 -27.39 10.69 7.11
CA ARG A 236 -27.38 11.92 7.89
C ARG A 236 -28.65 12.09 8.74
N LYS A 237 -29.84 11.90 8.11
CA LYS A 237 -31.11 12.01 8.81
C LYS A 237 -31.30 10.96 9.89
N LEU A 238 -30.84 9.73 9.64
CA LEU A 238 -30.89 8.65 10.64
C LEU A 238 -30.01 8.96 11.84
N GLY A 239 -28.75 9.37 11.59
CA GLY A 239 -27.82 9.74 12.65
C GLY A 239 -28.28 10.94 13.50
N ASP A 240 -29.04 11.87 12.91
CA ASP A 240 -29.65 13.01 13.61
C ASP A 240 -30.81 12.59 14.51
N ARG A 241 -31.54 11.54 14.10
CA ARG A 241 -32.73 11.05 14.83
C ARG A 241 -32.42 10.02 15.91
N ASP A 242 -31.35 9.26 15.74
CA ASP A 242 -31.03 8.15 16.63
C ASP A 242 -29.51 8.11 16.88
N GLU A 243 -29.14 8.31 18.13
CA GLU A 243 -27.74 8.30 18.59
C GLU A 243 -27.08 6.92 18.52
N LYS A 244 -27.86 5.84 18.41
CA LYS A 244 -27.36 4.47 18.26
C LYS A 244 -26.93 4.15 16.82
N VAL A 245 -27.29 4.98 15.86
CA VAL A 245 -26.85 4.78 14.47
C VAL A 245 -25.39 5.12 14.34
N VAL A 246 -24.60 4.14 13.94
CA VAL A 246 -23.18 4.26 13.60
C VAL A 246 -22.93 3.95 12.12
N ALA A 247 -21.80 4.36 11.58
CA ALA A 247 -21.40 4.05 10.22
C ALA A 247 -19.99 3.49 10.19
N VAL A 248 -19.82 2.37 9.48
CA VAL A 248 -18.53 1.71 9.25
C VAL A 248 -18.24 1.69 7.75
N THR A 249 -17.02 1.99 7.35
CA THR A 249 -16.57 1.90 5.96
C THR A 249 -15.15 1.34 5.88
N ALA A 250 -14.83 0.72 4.75
CA ALA A 250 -13.50 0.19 4.46
C ALA A 250 -12.82 1.07 3.40
N ALA A 251 -12.17 2.16 3.82
CA ALA A 251 -11.44 3.12 2.98
C ALA A 251 -12.29 3.80 1.88
N MET A 252 -13.62 3.83 2.04
CA MET A 252 -14.55 4.28 0.99
C MET A 252 -15.48 5.41 1.45
N THR A 253 -15.03 6.28 2.34
CA THR A 253 -15.81 7.37 2.95
C THR A 253 -16.52 8.24 1.92
N ASP A 254 -15.82 8.70 0.88
CA ASP A 254 -16.40 9.51 -0.20
C ASP A 254 -17.23 8.66 -1.16
N GLY A 255 -16.74 7.48 -1.56
CA GLY A 255 -17.39 6.59 -2.52
C GLY A 255 -18.72 6.04 -2.05
N THR A 256 -18.89 5.84 -0.74
CA THR A 256 -20.16 5.41 -0.13
C THR A 256 -21.07 6.58 0.24
N GLY A 257 -20.59 7.82 0.19
CA GLY A 257 -21.35 9.02 0.57
C GLY A 257 -21.43 9.25 2.08
N LEU A 258 -20.59 8.57 2.87
CA LEU A 258 -20.59 8.68 4.34
C LEU A 258 -19.85 9.93 4.85
N LYS A 259 -19.22 10.72 3.98
CA LYS A 259 -18.48 11.93 4.38
C LYS A 259 -19.33 12.92 5.19
N ARG A 260 -20.60 13.11 4.82
CA ARG A 260 -21.52 13.98 5.57
C ARG A 260 -21.81 13.43 6.95
N PHE A 261 -21.99 12.12 7.09
CA PHE A 261 -22.19 11.46 8.37
C PHE A 261 -20.94 11.63 9.25
N HIS A 262 -19.76 11.34 8.72
CA HIS A 262 -18.48 11.55 9.39
C HIS A 262 -18.31 12.98 9.92
N ASN A 263 -18.58 13.99 9.08
CA ASN A 263 -18.42 15.40 9.48
C ASN A 263 -19.39 15.82 10.59
N MET A 264 -20.58 15.22 10.67
CA MET A 264 -21.58 15.55 11.69
C MET A 264 -21.48 14.71 12.95
N PHE A 265 -21.04 13.47 12.83
CA PHE A 265 -21.02 12.48 13.91
C PHE A 265 -19.69 11.72 13.94
N PRO A 266 -18.54 12.41 14.15
CA PRO A 266 -17.21 11.80 14.04
C PRO A 266 -17.01 10.63 15.02
N GLU A 267 -17.59 10.69 16.24
CA GLU A 267 -17.51 9.61 17.24
C GLU A 267 -18.30 8.35 16.87
N ARG A 268 -19.18 8.44 15.89
CA ARG A 268 -20.04 7.33 15.43
C ARG A 268 -19.68 6.89 14.02
N PHE A 269 -18.54 7.35 13.53
CA PHE A 269 -18.00 6.99 12.21
C PHE A 269 -16.68 6.25 12.36
N PHE A 270 -16.56 5.11 11.67
CA PHE A 270 -15.38 4.25 11.71
C PHE A 270 -14.92 3.93 10.28
N ASP A 271 -13.75 4.44 9.91
CA ASP A 271 -13.05 3.97 8.71
C ASP A 271 -11.98 2.96 9.15
N VAL A 272 -12.12 1.72 8.73
CA VAL A 272 -11.22 0.63 9.12
C VAL A 272 -10.08 0.38 8.13
N GLY A 273 -9.93 1.25 7.12
CA GLY A 273 -8.99 1.01 6.02
C GLY A 273 -9.49 -0.06 5.05
N ILE A 274 -8.62 -0.60 4.21
CA ILE A 274 -8.98 -1.67 3.24
C ILE A 274 -9.05 -3.00 3.99
N ALA A 275 -10.09 -3.18 4.82
CA ALA A 275 -10.24 -4.31 5.73
C ALA A 275 -11.70 -4.74 5.87
N GLU A 276 -12.31 -5.20 4.79
CA GLU A 276 -13.76 -5.47 4.70
C GLU A 276 -14.20 -6.58 5.67
N GLN A 277 -13.41 -7.66 5.81
CA GLN A 277 -13.70 -8.74 6.74
C GLN A 277 -13.72 -8.23 8.19
N HIS A 278 -12.75 -7.37 8.53
CA HIS A 278 -12.71 -6.70 9.83
C HIS A 278 -13.91 -5.77 10.02
N ALA A 279 -14.28 -4.99 8.99
CA ALA A 279 -15.44 -4.09 9.04
C ALA A 279 -16.72 -4.82 9.43
N VAL A 280 -16.99 -5.98 8.83
CA VAL A 280 -18.20 -6.78 9.10
C VAL A 280 -18.18 -7.33 10.52
N THR A 281 -17.07 -7.93 10.96
CA THR A 281 -16.95 -8.49 12.31
C THR A 281 -16.96 -7.38 13.36
N PHE A 282 -16.31 -6.25 13.11
CA PHE A 282 -16.31 -5.06 13.96
C PHE A 282 -17.72 -4.48 14.12
N ALA A 283 -18.47 -4.37 13.02
CA ALA A 283 -19.86 -3.90 13.05
C ALA A 283 -20.76 -4.82 13.88
N ALA A 284 -20.55 -6.15 13.81
CA ALA A 284 -21.28 -7.11 14.63
C ALA A 284 -20.94 -6.95 16.13
N GLY A 285 -19.74 -6.50 16.48
CA GLY A 285 -19.36 -6.21 17.86
C GLY A 285 -19.90 -4.85 18.37
N LEU A 286 -20.27 -3.94 17.47
CA LEU A 286 -20.90 -2.67 17.81
C LEU A 286 -22.41 -2.80 18.04
N ALA A 287 -23.06 -3.81 17.43
CA ALA A 287 -24.48 -4.10 17.53
C ALA A 287 -24.81 -4.80 18.86
#